data_fb3abdc53511848b6bbcbf601636876c
#
_entry.id   fb3abdc53511848b6bbcbf601636876c
#
_cell.length_a   1.000
_cell.length_b   1.000
_cell.length_c   1.000
_cell.angle_alpha   90.00
_cell.angle_beta   90.00
_cell.angle_gamma   90.00
#
_symmetry.space_group_name_H-M   'P 1'
#
loop_
_entity.id
_entity.type
_entity.pdbx_description
1 polymer ?
#
loop_
_entity_poly.entity_id
_entity_poly.type
_entity_poly.pdbx_seq_one_letter_code
_entity_poly.pdbx_strand_id
1 'polypeptide(L)'
;MIKYYAFPILFILLINNQLQAQNDTAVLQNNLDINEIDSSLLTPQKMLFTQAILWGSHGLLKNKLGNGDLIQERTIQLNLRRKMLNVHQLGGFITLGAMLAQGFVGSQLYRGDYKVKELHENLGTAVNISYGITAVNSLFTPPAVFQRDKKLSSMRIHKWLAVVHLTGMIATNILGNNIENNASLKPWHRAAAYTTFASMATSMIVIKF
;
A
#
# COMPACT_ATOMS: atom_id res chain seq x y z
N MET A 1 -12.91 0.97 -30.99
CA MET A 1 -12.60 2.39 -30.74
C MET A 1 -12.77 2.69 -29.24
N ILE A 2 -11.88 2.16 -28.34
CA ILE A 2 -11.92 2.42 -26.88
C ILE A 2 -10.45 2.63 -26.40
N LYS A 3 -9.66 3.43 -27.11
CA LYS A 3 -8.21 3.53 -26.83
C LYS A 3 -7.75 4.80 -26.09
N TYR A 4 -8.61 5.75 -25.71
CA TYR A 4 -8.12 7.06 -25.25
C TYR A 4 -8.65 7.58 -23.90
N TYR A 5 -9.47 6.84 -23.15
CA TYR A 5 -10.07 7.35 -21.90
C TYR A 5 -9.40 6.86 -20.61
N ALA A 6 -8.50 5.86 -20.67
CA ALA A 6 -7.84 5.34 -19.47
C ALA A 6 -6.76 6.28 -18.92
N PHE A 7 -6.07 7.03 -19.79
CA PHE A 7 -4.96 7.91 -19.39
C PHE A 7 -5.39 9.16 -18.61
N PRO A 8 -6.44 9.91 -19.02
CA PRO A 8 -6.91 11.06 -18.25
C PRO A 8 -7.55 10.69 -16.92
N ILE A 9 -8.20 9.51 -16.80
CA ILE A 9 -8.75 9.02 -15.54
C ILE A 9 -7.63 8.73 -14.54
N LEU A 10 -6.54 8.11 -14.97
CA LEU A 10 -5.36 7.85 -14.12
C LEU A 10 -4.71 9.16 -13.64
N PHE A 11 -4.64 10.18 -14.50
CA PHE A 11 -4.05 11.49 -14.19
C PHE A 11 -4.91 12.30 -13.20
N ILE A 12 -6.24 12.31 -13.39
CA ILE A 12 -7.20 12.93 -12.45
C ILE A 12 -7.15 12.21 -11.09
N LEU A 13 -6.93 10.90 -11.11
CA LEU A 13 -6.76 10.08 -9.92
C LEU A 13 -5.49 10.46 -9.13
N LEU A 14 -4.41 10.87 -9.76
CA LEU A 14 -3.17 11.29 -9.11
C LEU A 14 -3.26 12.69 -8.48
N ILE A 15 -3.96 13.63 -9.12
CA ILE A 15 -4.06 15.04 -8.66
C ILE A 15 -4.89 15.16 -7.36
N ASN A 16 -5.99 14.43 -7.22
CA ASN A 16 -6.86 14.53 -6.04
C ASN A 16 -6.21 14.04 -4.73
N ASN A 17 -5.18 13.21 -4.78
CA ASN A 17 -4.47 12.75 -3.58
C ASN A 17 -3.46 13.78 -3.03
N GLN A 18 -3.01 14.71 -3.84
CA GLN A 18 -2.17 15.83 -3.37
C GLN A 18 -2.95 16.74 -2.41
N LEU A 19 -4.26 16.92 -2.65
CA LEU A 19 -5.12 17.79 -1.86
C LEU A 19 -5.42 17.25 -0.45
N GLN A 20 -5.59 15.93 -0.27
CA GLN A 20 -5.83 15.36 1.08
C GLN A 20 -4.58 15.35 1.96
N ALA A 21 -3.40 15.10 1.37
CA ALA A 21 -2.14 15.15 2.10
C ALA A 21 -1.74 16.59 2.49
N GLN A 22 -2.17 17.60 1.72
CA GLN A 22 -2.00 19.02 2.06
C GLN A 22 -2.88 19.46 3.22
N ASN A 23 -4.13 18.95 3.32
CA ASN A 23 -5.05 19.33 4.40
C ASN A 23 -4.55 18.90 5.79
N ASP A 24 -3.90 17.73 5.92
CA ASP A 24 -3.37 17.28 7.21
C ASP A 24 -2.19 18.14 7.70
N THR A 25 -1.46 18.78 6.79
CA THR A 25 -0.35 19.68 7.13
C THR A 25 -0.81 21.13 7.31
N ALA A 26 -1.77 21.57 6.50
CA ALA A 26 -2.35 22.91 6.62
C ALA A 26 -3.14 23.05 7.94
N VAL A 27 -3.81 22.00 8.41
CA VAL A 27 -4.47 21.98 9.72
C VAL A 27 -3.45 22.11 10.86
N LEU A 28 -2.26 21.52 10.73
CA LEU A 28 -1.19 21.70 11.72
C LEU A 28 -0.57 23.09 11.66
N GLN A 29 -0.45 23.71 10.49
CA GLN A 29 0.15 25.04 10.34
C GLN A 29 -0.81 26.19 10.70
N ASN A 30 -2.13 26.03 10.47
CA ASN A 30 -3.11 27.13 10.65
C ASN A 30 -3.82 27.15 12.01
N ASN A 31 -3.76 26.07 12.81
CA ASN A 31 -4.49 25.96 14.07
C ASN A 31 -3.61 25.90 15.31
N LEU A 32 -2.30 26.10 15.19
CA LEU A 32 -1.39 25.97 16.32
C LEU A 32 -0.75 27.32 16.63
N ASP A 33 -1.32 28.00 17.58
CA ASP A 33 -0.55 28.96 18.39
C ASP A 33 0.53 28.14 19.10
N ILE A 34 1.80 28.33 18.65
CA ILE A 34 2.94 27.45 18.97
C ILE A 34 3.22 27.36 20.48
N ASN A 35 2.62 28.24 21.26
CA ASN A 35 2.86 28.35 22.70
C ASN A 35 1.99 27.45 23.59
N GLU A 36 0.96 26.78 23.05
CA GLU A 36 0.03 25.91 23.81
C GLU A 36 -0.11 24.50 23.26
N ILE A 37 0.84 23.99 22.45
CA ILE A 37 0.73 22.63 21.95
C ILE A 37 1.01 21.67 23.12
N ASP A 38 -0.05 21.06 23.63
CA ASP A 38 0.06 19.92 24.53
C ASP A 38 0.88 18.83 23.83
N SER A 39 2.05 18.52 24.39
CA SER A 39 2.95 17.48 23.88
C SER A 39 2.27 16.12 23.75
N SER A 40 1.17 15.90 24.47
CA SER A 40 0.33 14.69 24.34
C SER A 40 -0.31 14.59 22.97
N LEU A 41 -0.63 15.70 22.29
CA LEU A 41 -1.19 15.73 20.94
C LEU A 41 -0.15 15.35 19.88
N LEU A 42 1.13 15.53 20.17
CA LEU A 42 2.21 15.19 19.27
C LEU A 42 2.59 13.69 19.32
N THR A 43 2.20 12.99 20.39
CA THR A 43 2.52 11.58 20.56
C THR A 43 1.47 10.70 19.90
N PRO A 44 1.85 9.75 19.03
CA PRO A 44 0.90 8.85 18.39
C PRO A 44 0.29 7.90 19.43
N GLN A 45 -1.04 7.91 19.56
CA GLN A 45 -1.74 7.07 20.55
C GLN A 45 -1.72 5.57 20.22
N LYS A 46 -1.64 5.21 18.93
CA LYS A 46 -1.61 3.82 18.47
C LYS A 46 -0.64 3.66 17.30
N MET A 47 0.26 2.72 17.41
CA MET A 47 1.22 2.37 16.35
C MET A 47 1.09 0.89 15.98
N LEU A 48 1.39 0.56 14.72
CA LEU A 48 1.66 -0.81 14.33
C LEU A 48 2.98 -1.26 14.96
N PHE A 49 3.16 -2.56 15.17
CA PHE A 49 4.41 -3.12 15.70
C PHE A 49 5.64 -2.66 14.88
N THR A 50 5.54 -2.71 13.54
CA THR A 50 6.58 -2.26 12.63
C THR A 50 6.89 -0.77 12.77
N GLN A 51 5.88 0.06 13.00
CA GLN A 51 6.05 1.48 13.27
C GLN A 51 6.73 1.72 14.63
N ALA A 52 6.36 0.95 15.64
CA ALA A 52 6.94 1.08 16.98
C ALA A 52 8.45 0.78 17.00
N ILE A 53 8.92 -0.16 16.17
CA ILE A 53 10.36 -0.47 16.02
C ILE A 53 11.16 0.75 15.57
N LEU A 54 10.63 1.54 14.65
CA LEU A 54 11.35 2.71 14.10
C LEU A 54 11.02 4.00 14.84
N TRP A 55 9.74 4.25 15.13
CA TRP A 55 9.19 5.55 15.53
C TRP A 55 8.65 5.59 16.96
N GLY A 56 8.65 4.47 17.68
CA GLY A 56 8.15 4.36 19.03
C GLY A 56 9.01 5.08 20.07
N SER A 57 8.57 5.06 21.34
CA SER A 57 9.30 5.69 22.46
C SER A 57 10.72 5.15 22.65
N HIS A 58 10.96 3.91 22.24
CA HIS A 58 12.25 3.23 22.19
C HIS A 58 12.68 2.89 20.76
N GLY A 59 12.10 3.56 19.76
CA GLY A 59 12.34 3.28 18.34
C GLY A 59 13.75 3.68 17.89
N LEU A 60 14.25 2.98 16.86
CA LEU A 60 15.62 3.17 16.34
C LEU A 60 15.89 4.60 15.83
N LEU A 61 14.84 5.32 15.40
CA LEU A 61 14.94 6.68 14.83
C LEU A 61 14.51 7.78 15.81
N LYS A 62 14.10 7.41 17.04
CA LYS A 62 13.74 8.40 18.06
C LYS A 62 14.94 9.30 18.38
N ASN A 63 14.69 10.60 18.53
CA ASN A 63 15.67 11.64 18.84
C ASN A 63 16.81 11.81 17.80
N LYS A 64 16.76 11.08 16.67
CA LYS A 64 17.78 11.19 15.61
C LYS A 64 17.42 12.19 14.51
N LEU A 65 16.15 12.59 14.42
CA LEU A 65 15.64 13.41 13.33
C LEU A 65 15.42 14.88 13.69
N GLY A 66 15.34 15.23 14.97
CA GLY A 66 14.94 16.57 15.42
C GLY A 66 15.89 17.22 16.43
N ASN A 67 17.14 16.77 16.56
CA ASN A 67 18.12 17.30 17.52
C ASN A 67 17.57 17.46 18.97
N GLY A 68 16.61 16.60 19.35
CA GLY A 68 15.95 16.64 20.66
C GLY A 68 14.70 17.53 20.72
N ASP A 69 14.39 18.29 19.68
CA ASP A 69 13.14 19.05 19.57
C ASP A 69 12.01 18.16 19.06
N LEU A 70 11.00 17.93 19.90
CA LEU A 70 9.84 17.08 19.59
C LEU A 70 9.00 17.61 18.43
N ILE A 71 8.86 18.92 18.31
CA ILE A 71 8.07 19.57 17.24
C ILE A 71 8.79 19.37 15.91
N GLN A 72 10.10 19.64 15.89
CA GLN A 72 10.91 19.45 14.70
C GLN A 72 10.96 17.98 14.27
N GLU A 73 11.20 17.06 15.20
CA GLU A 73 11.20 15.62 14.93
C GLU A 73 9.86 15.19 14.33
N ARG A 74 8.75 15.65 14.89
CA ARG A 74 7.42 15.30 14.43
C ARG A 74 7.11 15.85 13.06
N THR A 75 7.52 17.07 12.78
CA THR A 75 7.40 17.70 11.45
C THR A 75 8.15 16.89 10.38
N ILE A 76 9.38 16.48 10.68
CA ILE A 76 10.18 15.63 9.78
C ILE A 76 9.49 14.28 9.54
N GLN A 77 8.99 13.62 10.61
CA GLN A 77 8.25 12.36 10.50
C GLN A 77 7.00 12.49 9.61
N LEU A 78 6.24 13.58 9.76
CA LEU A 78 5.02 13.80 8.95
C LEU A 78 5.33 14.07 7.48
N ASN A 79 6.39 14.83 7.20
CA ASN A 79 6.86 15.05 5.84
C ASN A 79 7.35 13.76 5.18
N LEU A 80 8.10 12.94 5.94
CA LEU A 80 8.54 11.62 5.49
C LEU A 80 7.34 10.70 5.24
N ARG A 81 6.37 10.69 6.18
CA ARG A 81 5.11 9.94 6.01
C ARG A 81 4.43 10.28 4.69
N ARG A 82 4.29 11.56 4.37
CA ARG A 82 3.66 12.01 3.11
C ARG A 82 4.39 11.44 1.90
N LYS A 83 5.72 11.56 1.86
CA LYS A 83 6.54 11.01 0.77
C LYS A 83 6.37 9.50 0.64
N MET A 84 6.44 8.78 1.76
CA MET A 84 6.28 7.32 1.77
C MET A 84 4.88 6.87 1.32
N LEU A 85 3.81 7.57 1.72
CA LEU A 85 2.46 7.26 1.26
C LEU A 85 2.26 7.55 -0.23
N ASN A 86 2.88 8.58 -0.78
CA ASN A 86 2.88 8.83 -2.23
C ASN A 86 3.60 7.70 -2.99
N VAL A 87 4.75 7.25 -2.49
CA VAL A 87 5.48 6.09 -3.06
C VAL A 87 4.64 4.81 -2.93
N HIS A 88 3.99 4.58 -1.79
CA HIS A 88 3.08 3.45 -1.59
C HIS A 88 1.94 3.46 -2.61
N GLN A 89 1.33 4.62 -2.83
CA GLN A 89 0.24 4.76 -3.79
C GLN A 89 0.71 4.50 -5.23
N LEU A 90 1.83 5.11 -5.65
CA LEU A 90 2.40 4.87 -6.97
C LEU A 90 2.77 3.40 -7.16
N GLY A 91 3.44 2.80 -6.18
CA GLY A 91 3.79 1.38 -6.17
C GLY A 91 2.55 0.48 -6.26
N GLY A 92 1.46 0.85 -5.57
CA GLY A 92 0.18 0.16 -5.67
C GLY A 92 -0.38 0.15 -7.10
N PHE A 93 -0.37 1.29 -7.80
CA PHE A 93 -0.82 1.37 -9.21
C PHE A 93 0.06 0.55 -10.15
N ILE A 94 1.39 0.62 -9.98
CA ILE A 94 2.34 -0.19 -10.76
C ILE A 94 2.07 -1.68 -10.54
N THR A 95 1.94 -2.09 -9.29
CA THR A 95 1.66 -3.49 -8.94
C THR A 95 0.32 -3.96 -9.52
N LEU A 96 -0.74 -3.16 -9.41
CA LEU A 96 -2.05 -3.52 -9.96
C LEU A 96 -2.00 -3.67 -11.48
N GLY A 97 -1.30 -2.76 -12.18
CA GLY A 97 -1.08 -2.85 -13.64
C GLY A 97 -0.30 -4.11 -14.02
N ALA A 98 0.75 -4.44 -13.27
CA ALA A 98 1.54 -5.65 -13.47
C ALA A 98 0.69 -6.92 -13.21
N MET A 99 -0.18 -6.92 -12.19
CA MET A 99 -1.12 -8.02 -11.92
C MET A 99 -2.14 -8.21 -13.03
N LEU A 100 -2.60 -7.13 -13.67
CA LEU A 100 -3.47 -7.23 -14.87
C LEU A 100 -2.75 -7.92 -16.02
N ALA A 101 -1.51 -7.51 -16.31
CA ALA A 101 -0.69 -8.14 -17.34
C ALA A 101 -0.43 -9.62 -17.02
N GLN A 102 -0.09 -9.91 -15.75
CA GLN A 102 0.11 -11.26 -15.23
C GLN A 102 -1.14 -12.14 -15.38
N GLY A 103 -2.33 -11.59 -15.08
CA GLY A 103 -3.61 -12.30 -15.24
C GLY A 103 -3.93 -12.59 -16.69
N PHE A 104 -3.62 -11.67 -17.61
CA PHE A 104 -3.80 -11.86 -19.05
C PHE A 104 -2.90 -12.98 -19.58
N VAL A 105 -1.61 -12.94 -19.29
CA VAL A 105 -0.63 -13.96 -19.70
C VAL A 105 -0.96 -15.32 -19.04
N GLY A 106 -1.31 -15.32 -17.74
CA GLY A 106 -1.72 -16.51 -17.01
C GLY A 106 -2.98 -17.16 -17.58
N SER A 107 -3.91 -16.34 -18.13
CA SER A 107 -5.10 -16.85 -18.82
C SER A 107 -4.75 -17.57 -20.13
N GLN A 108 -3.73 -17.12 -20.87
CA GLN A 108 -3.24 -17.81 -22.07
C GLN A 108 -2.56 -19.12 -21.70
N LEU A 109 -1.69 -19.10 -20.68
CA LEU A 109 -1.02 -20.29 -20.16
C LEU A 109 -2.04 -21.34 -19.66
N TYR A 110 -3.09 -20.90 -18.97
CA TYR A 110 -4.16 -21.79 -18.50
C TYR A 110 -4.89 -22.49 -19.63
N ARG A 111 -5.03 -21.84 -20.80
CA ARG A 111 -5.64 -22.41 -22.02
C ARG A 111 -4.68 -23.31 -22.82
N GLY A 112 -3.45 -23.51 -22.35
CA GLY A 112 -2.50 -24.43 -22.97
C GLY A 112 -1.46 -23.75 -23.88
N ASP A 113 -1.37 -22.42 -23.92
CA ASP A 113 -0.29 -21.74 -24.62
C ASP A 113 0.97 -21.71 -23.73
N TYR A 114 1.73 -22.77 -23.79
CA TYR A 114 2.94 -22.92 -22.99
C TYR A 114 4.11 -22.02 -23.45
N LYS A 115 4.00 -21.36 -24.62
CA LYS A 115 5.02 -20.41 -25.08
C LYS A 115 5.13 -19.19 -24.18
N VAL A 116 4.05 -18.86 -23.45
CA VAL A 116 4.01 -17.72 -22.52
C VAL A 116 4.40 -18.09 -21.08
N LYS A 117 4.84 -19.34 -20.82
CA LYS A 117 5.18 -19.80 -19.45
C LYS A 117 6.27 -18.93 -18.82
N GLU A 118 7.40 -18.77 -19.51
CA GLU A 118 8.51 -17.96 -19.03
C GLU A 118 8.10 -16.50 -18.77
N LEU A 119 7.30 -15.94 -19.68
CA LEU A 119 6.77 -14.57 -19.50
C LEU A 119 5.86 -14.48 -18.25
N HIS A 120 5.02 -15.50 -18.01
CA HIS A 120 4.18 -15.58 -16.81
C HIS A 120 5.01 -15.61 -15.52
N GLU A 121 6.07 -16.40 -15.48
CA GLU A 121 6.97 -16.52 -14.33
C GLU A 121 7.74 -15.22 -14.06
N ASN A 122 8.27 -14.59 -15.11
CA ASN A 122 8.98 -13.32 -15.02
C ASN A 122 8.06 -12.17 -14.55
N LEU A 123 6.84 -12.09 -15.09
CA LEU A 123 5.85 -11.12 -14.63
C LEU A 123 5.42 -11.39 -13.19
N GLY A 124 5.28 -12.65 -12.78
CA GLY A 124 4.99 -13.03 -11.41
C GLY A 124 6.07 -12.54 -10.44
N THR A 125 7.32 -12.71 -10.82
CA THR A 125 8.48 -12.19 -10.06
C THR A 125 8.42 -10.66 -9.95
N ALA A 126 8.16 -9.97 -11.04
CA ALA A 126 8.03 -8.50 -11.05
C ALA A 126 6.87 -8.02 -10.18
N VAL A 127 5.71 -8.71 -10.21
CA VAL A 127 4.57 -8.45 -9.33
C VAL A 127 4.96 -8.62 -7.87
N ASN A 128 5.65 -9.71 -7.52
CA ASN A 128 6.07 -9.99 -6.14
C ASN A 128 7.03 -8.92 -5.62
N ILE A 129 8.00 -8.51 -6.41
CA ILE A 129 8.98 -7.47 -6.04
C ILE A 129 8.27 -6.13 -5.84
N SER A 130 7.46 -5.68 -6.80
CA SER A 130 6.75 -4.39 -6.71
C SER A 130 5.77 -4.37 -5.54
N TYR A 131 5.04 -5.47 -5.32
CA TYR A 131 4.15 -5.66 -4.19
C TYR A 131 4.91 -5.60 -2.85
N GLY A 132 6.02 -6.33 -2.73
CA GLY A 132 6.84 -6.37 -1.53
C GLY A 132 7.38 -4.99 -1.15
N ILE A 133 7.94 -4.25 -2.11
CA ILE A 133 8.41 -2.88 -1.90
C ILE A 133 7.26 -1.97 -1.43
N THR A 134 6.10 -2.05 -2.08
CA THR A 134 4.92 -1.26 -1.74
C THR A 134 4.40 -1.57 -0.34
N ALA A 135 4.35 -2.85 0.05
CA ALA A 135 3.90 -3.29 1.36
C ALA A 135 4.87 -2.86 2.47
N VAL A 136 6.17 -3.10 2.30
CA VAL A 136 7.21 -2.68 3.26
C VAL A 136 7.17 -1.18 3.47
N ASN A 137 7.10 -0.40 2.38
CA ASN A 137 7.03 1.05 2.47
C ASN A 137 5.84 1.53 3.33
N SER A 138 4.66 0.90 3.24
CA SER A 138 3.49 1.29 4.05
C SER A 138 3.61 0.86 5.52
N LEU A 139 4.18 -0.33 5.77
CA LEU A 139 4.31 -0.88 7.12
C LEU A 139 5.27 -0.07 8.00
N PHE A 140 6.32 0.50 7.39
CA PHE A 140 7.34 1.29 8.09
C PHE A 140 7.12 2.81 8.00
N THR A 141 6.01 3.25 7.42
CA THR A 141 5.64 4.67 7.36
C THR A 141 5.44 5.24 8.78
N PRO A 142 5.97 6.46 9.09
CA PRO A 142 5.75 7.11 10.38
C PRO A 142 4.26 7.17 10.74
N PRO A 143 3.91 7.06 12.04
CA PRO A 143 2.52 7.05 12.48
C PRO A 143 1.83 8.40 12.26
N ALA A 144 0.50 8.40 12.05
CA ALA A 144 -0.31 9.62 11.97
C ALA A 144 -0.46 10.28 13.35
N VAL A 145 -0.68 11.59 13.38
CA VAL A 145 -0.96 12.34 14.62
C VAL A 145 -2.37 12.06 15.10
N PHE A 146 -3.34 12.14 14.18
CA PHE A 146 -4.75 11.96 14.52
C PHE A 146 -5.26 10.61 14.01
N GLN A 147 -5.96 9.88 14.86
CA GLN A 147 -6.73 8.71 14.46
C GLN A 147 -8.20 9.08 14.42
N ARG A 148 -8.83 8.90 13.28
CA ARG A 148 -10.29 9.01 13.17
C ARG A 148 -10.94 7.79 13.80
N ASP A 149 -11.63 7.98 14.93
CA ASP A 149 -12.35 6.91 15.66
C ASP A 149 -13.69 6.50 15.02
N LYS A 150 -13.83 6.61 13.71
CA LYS A 150 -15.02 6.08 13.01
C LYS A 150 -14.98 4.55 13.01
N LYS A 151 -16.07 3.91 13.45
CA LYS A 151 -16.21 2.43 13.48
C LYS A 151 -15.96 1.80 12.09
N LEU A 152 -16.42 2.45 11.02
CA LEU A 152 -16.14 2.10 9.63
C LEU A 152 -15.45 3.30 8.96
N SER A 153 -14.15 3.24 8.82
CA SER A 153 -13.37 4.22 8.04
C SER A 153 -12.78 3.53 6.81
N SER A 154 -12.67 4.26 5.69
CA SER A 154 -11.99 3.77 4.47
C SER A 154 -10.63 3.16 4.79
N MET A 155 -9.88 3.75 5.72
CA MET A 155 -8.59 3.22 6.18
C MET A 155 -8.71 1.86 6.86
N ARG A 156 -9.79 1.61 7.64
CA ARG A 156 -9.99 0.30 8.28
C ARG A 156 -10.35 -0.77 7.25
N ILE A 157 -11.22 -0.45 6.30
CA ILE A 157 -11.59 -1.35 5.20
C ILE A 157 -10.35 -1.66 4.36
N HIS A 158 -9.55 -0.65 4.01
CA HIS A 158 -8.28 -0.83 3.30
C HIS A 158 -7.34 -1.80 4.03
N LYS A 159 -7.18 -1.67 5.34
CA LYS A 159 -6.34 -2.57 6.15
C LYS A 159 -6.84 -4.01 6.12
N TRP A 160 -8.15 -4.23 6.20
CA TRP A 160 -8.73 -5.58 6.09
C TRP A 160 -8.53 -6.17 4.70
N LEU A 161 -8.77 -5.39 3.65
CA LEU A 161 -8.50 -5.81 2.27
C LEU A 161 -7.00 -6.07 2.06
N ALA A 162 -6.12 -5.31 2.72
CA ALA A 162 -4.68 -5.55 2.69
C ALA A 162 -4.31 -6.92 3.27
N VAL A 163 -4.95 -7.35 4.36
CA VAL A 163 -4.77 -8.71 4.89
C VAL A 163 -5.22 -9.75 3.87
N VAL A 164 -6.38 -9.54 3.23
CA VAL A 164 -6.92 -10.48 2.22
C VAL A 164 -5.97 -10.59 1.02
N HIS A 165 -5.53 -9.47 0.43
CA HIS A 165 -4.63 -9.56 -0.74
C HIS A 165 -3.21 -10.00 -0.38
N LEU A 166 -2.73 -9.77 0.84
CA LEU A 166 -1.44 -10.32 1.30
C LEU A 166 -1.50 -11.85 1.41
N THR A 167 -2.52 -12.37 2.10
CA THR A 167 -2.70 -13.82 2.24
C THR A 167 -2.97 -14.48 0.90
N GLY A 168 -3.76 -13.83 0.03
CA GLY A 168 -4.01 -14.27 -1.33
C GLY A 168 -2.73 -14.30 -2.19
N MET A 169 -1.84 -13.30 -2.05
CA MET A 169 -0.54 -13.28 -2.73
C MET A 169 0.35 -14.46 -2.30
N ILE A 170 0.43 -14.73 -1.00
CA ILE A 170 1.17 -15.88 -0.46
C ILE A 170 0.59 -17.18 -1.01
N ALA A 171 -0.73 -17.35 -0.94
CA ALA A 171 -1.39 -18.53 -1.47
C ALA A 171 -1.16 -18.72 -2.98
N THR A 172 -1.26 -17.64 -3.76
CA THR A 172 -1.00 -17.67 -5.21
C THR A 172 0.40 -18.16 -5.52
N ASN A 173 1.41 -17.67 -4.80
CA ASN A 173 2.81 -18.09 -4.98
C ASN A 173 3.03 -19.56 -4.56
N ILE A 174 2.53 -19.98 -3.40
CA ILE A 174 2.66 -21.37 -2.93
C ILE A 174 2.00 -22.33 -3.91
N LEU A 175 0.77 -22.03 -4.34
CA LEU A 175 0.04 -22.87 -5.28
C LEU A 175 0.73 -22.91 -6.65
N GLY A 176 1.19 -21.73 -7.13
CA GLY A 176 1.88 -21.62 -8.43
C GLY A 176 3.14 -22.46 -8.51
N ASN A 177 3.99 -22.38 -7.49
CA ASN A 177 5.24 -23.12 -7.41
C ASN A 177 5.06 -24.66 -7.32
N ASN A 178 3.86 -25.12 -6.95
CA ASN A 178 3.56 -26.54 -6.82
C ASN A 178 2.75 -27.12 -7.99
N ILE A 179 2.36 -26.31 -8.99
CA ILE A 179 1.56 -26.77 -10.13
C ILE A 179 2.28 -27.85 -10.97
N GLU A 180 3.59 -27.75 -11.12
CA GLU A 180 4.38 -28.74 -11.89
C GLU A 180 4.30 -30.12 -11.24
N ASN A 181 4.30 -30.18 -9.91
CA ASN A 181 4.19 -31.42 -9.15
C ASN A 181 2.74 -31.91 -9.03
N ASN A 182 1.76 -31.00 -9.08
CA ASN A 182 0.35 -31.31 -8.93
C ASN A 182 -0.55 -30.38 -9.75
N ALA A 183 -0.91 -30.84 -10.94
CA ALA A 183 -1.74 -30.09 -11.88
C ALA A 183 -3.15 -29.76 -11.34
N SER A 184 -3.65 -30.47 -10.32
CA SER A 184 -4.95 -30.17 -9.69
C SER A 184 -4.96 -28.84 -8.93
N LEU A 185 -3.80 -28.24 -8.69
CA LEU A 185 -3.66 -26.93 -8.05
C LEU A 185 -3.95 -25.75 -8.99
N LYS A 186 -3.98 -25.95 -10.33
CA LYS A 186 -4.23 -24.89 -11.31
C LYS A 186 -5.48 -24.05 -11.02
N PRO A 187 -6.66 -24.64 -10.77
CA PRO A 187 -7.87 -23.86 -10.48
C PRO A 187 -7.76 -23.08 -9.16
N TRP A 188 -7.10 -23.63 -8.15
CA TRP A 188 -6.89 -22.99 -6.85
C TRP A 188 -5.91 -21.81 -6.94
N HIS A 189 -4.81 -21.98 -7.68
CA HIS A 189 -3.88 -20.88 -7.98
C HIS A 189 -4.61 -19.73 -8.68
N ARG A 190 -5.44 -20.04 -9.69
CA ARG A 190 -6.22 -19.05 -10.42
C ARG A 190 -7.23 -18.34 -9.51
N ALA A 191 -7.94 -19.07 -8.65
CA ALA A 191 -8.90 -18.51 -7.70
C ALA A 191 -8.19 -17.57 -6.70
N ALA A 192 -7.05 -17.99 -6.14
CA ALA A 192 -6.24 -17.17 -5.26
C ALA A 192 -5.77 -15.89 -5.95
N ALA A 193 -5.27 -15.98 -7.20
CA ALA A 193 -4.83 -14.84 -7.99
C ALA A 193 -5.96 -13.82 -8.24
N TYR A 194 -7.15 -14.27 -8.61
CA TYR A 194 -8.30 -13.38 -8.81
C TYR A 194 -8.78 -12.73 -7.51
N THR A 195 -8.80 -13.47 -6.41
CA THR A 195 -9.14 -12.92 -5.08
C THR A 195 -8.14 -11.86 -4.67
N THR A 196 -6.85 -12.11 -4.87
CA THR A 196 -5.77 -11.16 -4.59
C THR A 196 -5.93 -9.88 -5.39
N PHE A 197 -6.12 -10.00 -6.71
CA PHE A 197 -6.33 -8.87 -7.60
C PHE A 197 -7.59 -8.07 -7.23
N ALA A 198 -8.73 -8.74 -7.03
CA ALA A 198 -9.99 -8.07 -6.71
C ALA A 198 -9.91 -7.33 -5.37
N SER A 199 -9.34 -7.96 -4.34
CA SER A 199 -9.20 -7.32 -3.02
C SER A 199 -8.21 -6.15 -3.05
N MET A 200 -7.11 -6.23 -3.82
CA MET A 200 -6.18 -5.12 -3.99
C MET A 200 -6.82 -3.97 -4.76
N ALA A 201 -7.51 -4.23 -5.87
CA ALA A 201 -8.22 -3.21 -6.63
C ALA A 201 -9.28 -2.50 -5.76
N THR A 202 -10.08 -3.28 -5.01
CA THR A 202 -11.07 -2.72 -4.09
C THR A 202 -10.43 -1.90 -2.99
N SER A 203 -9.29 -2.32 -2.44
CA SER A 203 -8.58 -1.57 -1.40
C SER A 203 -8.12 -0.19 -1.87
N MET A 204 -7.76 -0.08 -3.15
CA MET A 204 -7.37 1.21 -3.77
C MET A 204 -8.57 2.11 -4.00
N ILE A 205 -9.71 1.54 -4.43
CA ILE A 205 -10.96 2.28 -4.61
C ILE A 205 -11.45 2.87 -3.27
N VAL A 206 -11.48 2.06 -2.22
CA VAL A 206 -11.98 2.44 -0.89
C VAL A 206 -11.20 3.60 -0.25
N ILE A 207 -9.90 3.71 -0.50
CA ILE A 207 -9.10 4.83 0.01
C ILE A 207 -9.41 6.13 -0.71
N LYS A 208 -9.89 6.04 -1.94
CA LYS A 208 -10.10 7.20 -2.79
C LYS A 208 -11.48 7.83 -2.62
N PHE A 209 -12.48 7.04 -2.31
CA PHE A 209 -13.87 7.43 -2.14
C PHE A 209 -14.35 7.18 -0.70
#